data_bf4acd5d64a43122b60d30cd3ca41b4b
#
_entry.id   bf4acd5d64a43122b60d30cd3ca41b4b
#
_cell.length_a   1.000
_cell.length_b   1.000
_cell.length_c   1.000
_cell.angle_alpha   90.00
_cell.angle_beta   90.00
_cell.angle_gamma   90.00
#
_symmetry.space_group_name_H-M   'P 1'
#
loop_
_entity.id
_entity.type
_entity.pdbx_description
1 polymer ?
#
loop_
_entity_poly.entity_id
_entity_poly.type
_entity_poly.pdbx_seq_one_letter_code
_entity_poly.pdbx_strand_id
1 'polypeptide(L)'
;MTGLGACRTGQARTPSPPAPGSLDPGGNPVSTIVAPVSRTLPARRVAAPVPVDPAPAGRGPLDVLGVPGQVNLDYAATAPCARAAADAVAELLPWYGSVHRGAGALSRRCTLAYERARQRVGDFLGVRPDDHVIFTRNTTDALNLLARALPSGGKVVTFASEHHANLLPWPVDTVRLPVPGSADAAVRAVDAALRELRRGTDGSAPILVAVTGASNVTGECWPVADLARAAHRHGARFALDAAQLAPHAEVDITALGVDYVAVSGHKLYAPFGVGVLAGRADWLDAAPPYLVGGGATRTVGAATHDVGWADGPGRHEAGTPNLLGAVALAAVCEALTSVDRAALHAREQALLAHLRAGIAAAPDVVELRTFGPDSPRVGIVSFVVAGRDSAQVAAELAGRWQIGLRDGLFCAHPLARRLLAEAAVRSGRADLPPTALRASIGLGSTTQQVDRLLSALATPR
;
A
#
# COMPACT_ATOMS: atom_id res chain seq x y z
N MET A 1 -1.18 -43.55 66.40
CA MET A 1 -0.01 -42.83 66.96
C MET A 1 0.29 -41.70 66.01
N THR A 2 -0.20 -40.51 66.36
CA THR A 2 0.50 -39.27 66.63
C THR A 2 1.33 -38.77 65.44
N GLY A 3 1.08 -37.65 64.77
CA GLY A 3 1.01 -36.32 65.31
C GLY A 3 0.54 -35.30 64.30
N LEU A 4 -0.26 -34.36 64.78
CA LEU A 4 -0.75 -33.13 64.20
C LEU A 4 0.35 -32.10 64.10
N GLY A 5 0.56 -31.49 62.93
CA GLY A 5 1.40 -30.32 62.72
C GLY A 5 0.59 -29.21 62.10
N ALA A 6 0.25 -28.18 62.89
CA ALA A 6 -0.49 -26.99 62.49
C ALA A 6 0.29 -26.11 61.52
N CYS A 7 -0.27 -25.78 60.41
CA CYS A 7 0.26 -24.78 59.49
C CYS A 7 -0.41 -23.43 59.72
N ARG A 8 0.40 -22.43 60.11
CA ARG A 8 -0.02 -21.04 60.37
C ARG A 8 -0.38 -20.34 59.06
N THR A 9 -1.53 -19.67 59.07
CA THR A 9 -1.99 -18.74 58.06
C THR A 9 -1.13 -17.47 58.07
N GLY A 10 -0.35 -17.24 57.02
CA GLY A 10 0.34 -15.99 56.77
C GLY A 10 -0.54 -15.08 55.89
N GLN A 11 -1.07 -14.03 56.54
CA GLN A 11 -1.73 -12.92 55.80
C GLN A 11 -0.69 -12.16 55.02
N ALA A 12 -0.84 -12.11 53.68
CA ALA A 12 -0.09 -11.23 52.81
C ALA A 12 -0.63 -9.80 52.96
N ARG A 13 0.21 -8.88 53.40
CA ARG A 13 -0.06 -7.45 53.46
C ARG A 13 0.05 -6.86 52.06
N THR A 14 -0.99 -6.14 51.64
CA THR A 14 -0.98 -5.24 50.48
C THR A 14 -0.10 -4.01 50.77
N PRO A 15 0.76 -3.56 49.85
CA PRO A 15 1.51 -2.33 50.04
C PRO A 15 0.60 -1.11 49.75
N SER A 16 0.64 -0.17 50.70
CA SER A 16 0.02 1.16 50.60
C SER A 16 0.76 2.04 49.58
N PRO A 17 0.08 3.01 48.94
CA PRO A 17 0.74 3.95 48.03
C PRO A 17 1.67 4.92 48.77
N PRO A 18 2.75 5.38 48.12
CA PRO A 18 3.68 6.31 48.75
C PRO A 18 3.07 7.70 48.91
N ALA A 19 3.42 8.35 50.03
CA ALA A 19 3.08 9.73 50.36
C ALA A 19 3.79 10.72 49.42
N PRO A 20 3.27 11.97 49.21
CA PRO A 20 3.89 12.96 48.32
C PRO A 20 5.20 13.48 48.92
N GLY A 21 6.27 13.30 48.14
CA GLY A 21 7.60 13.79 48.48
C GLY A 21 7.70 15.30 48.42
N SER A 22 8.46 15.83 49.36
CA SER A 22 8.80 17.23 49.58
C SER A 22 9.50 17.86 48.37
N LEU A 23 9.15 19.10 48.10
CA LEU A 23 9.76 20.01 47.12
C LEU A 23 11.21 20.30 47.45
N ASP A 24 12.10 20.19 46.48
CA ASP A 24 13.47 20.69 46.51
C ASP A 24 13.50 22.18 46.10
N PRO A 25 14.21 23.10 46.79
CA PRO A 25 14.20 24.52 46.45
C PRO A 25 15.26 24.87 45.41
N GLY A 26 14.95 24.63 44.15
CA GLY A 26 15.83 24.96 43.02
C GLY A 26 15.00 25.05 41.74
N GLY A 27 14.02 25.92 41.76
CA GLY A 27 12.97 25.95 40.79
C GLY A 27 13.34 26.37 39.39
N ASN A 28 12.87 25.56 38.41
CA ASN A 28 12.41 26.08 37.13
C ASN A 28 11.21 25.25 36.71
N PRO A 29 10.01 25.82 36.58
CA PRO A 29 8.87 25.09 36.02
C PRO A 29 8.98 25.04 34.51
N VAL A 30 9.17 23.85 33.95
CA VAL A 30 8.94 23.63 32.53
C VAL A 30 7.42 23.55 32.33
N SER A 31 6.82 24.72 32.16
CA SER A 31 5.42 24.83 31.74
C SER A 31 5.37 24.92 30.24
N THR A 32 5.09 23.79 29.56
CA THR A 32 4.83 23.78 28.13
C THR A 32 3.42 24.29 27.87
N ILE A 33 3.23 25.59 27.98
CA ILE A 33 2.05 26.25 27.41
C ILE A 33 2.35 26.48 25.94
N VAL A 34 1.72 25.69 25.08
CA VAL A 34 1.64 25.97 23.64
C VAL A 34 0.72 27.19 23.51
N ALA A 35 1.30 28.37 23.39
CA ALA A 35 0.55 29.56 23.02
C ALA A 35 0.17 29.46 21.54
N PRO A 36 -1.07 29.82 21.14
CA PRO A 36 -1.43 29.89 19.75
C PRO A 36 -0.66 31.02 19.07
N VAL A 37 0.26 30.70 18.17
CA VAL A 37 0.93 31.67 17.31
C VAL A 37 -0.08 32.14 16.27
N SER A 38 -0.86 33.15 16.61
CA SER A 38 -1.64 33.93 15.65
C SER A 38 -0.70 34.83 14.88
N ARG A 39 -0.04 34.30 13.85
CA ARG A 39 0.58 35.12 12.80
C ARG A 39 -0.47 35.36 11.71
N THR A 40 -1.13 36.49 11.74
CA THR A 40 -1.85 37.05 10.60
C THR A 40 -0.81 37.33 9.50
N LEU A 41 -0.74 36.36 8.54
CA LEU A 41 -0.06 36.60 7.28
C LEU A 41 -0.84 37.69 6.51
N PRO A 42 -0.16 38.65 5.84
CA PRO A 42 -0.85 39.64 5.02
C PRO A 42 -1.62 38.91 3.92
N ALA A 43 -2.88 39.28 3.70
CA ALA A 43 -3.74 38.76 2.67
C ALA A 43 -3.08 38.97 1.29
N ARG A 44 -2.40 37.92 0.78
CA ARG A 44 -1.95 37.86 -0.60
C ARG A 44 -3.19 37.77 -1.49
N ARG A 45 -3.30 38.66 -2.46
CA ARG A 45 -4.29 38.54 -3.54
C ARG A 45 -4.16 37.14 -4.16
N VAL A 46 -5.13 36.29 -3.90
CA VAL A 46 -5.29 35.00 -4.61
C VAL A 46 -5.57 35.37 -6.06
N ALA A 47 -4.70 34.93 -6.98
CA ALA A 47 -4.98 35.05 -8.40
C ALA A 47 -6.30 34.32 -8.70
N ALA A 48 -7.12 34.89 -9.56
CA ALA A 48 -8.39 34.29 -9.96
C ALA A 48 -8.14 32.83 -10.44
N PRO A 49 -8.97 31.86 -10.02
CA PRO A 49 -8.81 30.48 -10.46
C PRO A 49 -8.90 30.42 -12.00
N VAL A 50 -7.94 29.69 -12.58
CA VAL A 50 -8.00 29.37 -14.02
C VAL A 50 -9.27 28.55 -14.26
N PRO A 51 -10.13 28.89 -15.21
CA PRO A 51 -11.31 28.10 -15.53
C PRO A 51 -10.90 26.67 -15.88
N VAL A 52 -11.45 25.68 -15.16
CA VAL A 52 -11.23 24.26 -15.41
C VAL A 52 -12.49 23.74 -16.07
N ASP A 53 -12.37 23.16 -17.27
CA ASP A 53 -13.48 22.42 -17.85
C ASP A 53 -13.88 21.30 -16.89
N PRO A 54 -15.19 21.07 -16.67
CA PRO A 54 -15.63 19.96 -15.85
C PRO A 54 -15.06 18.66 -16.45
N ALA A 55 -14.64 17.74 -15.58
CA ALA A 55 -14.33 16.39 -16.03
C ALA A 55 -15.48 15.91 -16.94
N PRO A 56 -15.19 15.20 -18.05
CA PRO A 56 -16.23 14.81 -18.99
C PRO A 56 -17.39 14.20 -18.21
N ALA A 57 -18.59 14.74 -18.45
CA ALA A 57 -19.81 14.34 -17.77
C ALA A 57 -20.25 12.95 -18.23
N GLY A 58 -19.42 11.95 -17.96
CA GLY A 58 -19.75 10.54 -18.03
C GLY A 58 -20.39 10.11 -16.70
N ARG A 59 -21.42 9.29 -16.76
CA ARG A 59 -22.00 8.64 -15.58
C ARG A 59 -21.58 7.16 -15.53
N GLY A 60 -20.31 6.90 -15.86
CA GLY A 60 -19.79 5.54 -15.87
C GLY A 60 -19.38 5.04 -14.47
N PRO A 61 -19.36 3.70 -14.26
CA PRO A 61 -19.01 3.11 -12.97
C PRO A 61 -17.56 3.42 -12.54
N LEU A 62 -16.67 3.72 -13.48
CA LEU A 62 -15.27 4.09 -13.23
C LEU A 62 -15.03 5.60 -13.15
N ASP A 63 -16.06 6.45 -13.25
CA ASP A 63 -15.91 7.86 -12.95
C ASP A 63 -15.47 8.05 -11.52
N VAL A 64 -14.50 8.91 -11.29
CA VAL A 64 -14.02 9.21 -9.95
C VAL A 64 -14.72 10.45 -9.38
N LEU A 65 -15.02 10.39 -8.09
CA LEU A 65 -15.59 11.52 -7.36
C LEU A 65 -14.48 12.52 -7.06
N GLY A 66 -14.75 13.79 -7.30
CA GLY A 66 -13.77 14.85 -7.10
C GLY A 66 -14.43 16.20 -6.81
N VAL A 67 -13.61 17.16 -6.41
CA VAL A 67 -14.04 18.53 -6.15
C VAL A 67 -13.74 19.39 -7.40
N PRO A 68 -14.73 20.07 -7.98
CA PRO A 68 -14.49 20.94 -9.12
C PRO A 68 -13.39 21.97 -8.85
N GLY A 69 -12.52 22.20 -9.83
CA GLY A 69 -11.43 23.17 -9.73
C GLY A 69 -10.14 22.63 -9.09
N GLN A 70 -10.20 21.53 -8.34
CA GLN A 70 -9.03 20.87 -7.77
C GLN A 70 -8.42 19.90 -8.79
N VAL A 71 -7.10 19.92 -8.93
CA VAL A 71 -6.32 18.98 -9.73
C VAL A 71 -5.64 18.00 -8.77
N ASN A 72 -6.04 16.74 -8.81
CA ASN A 72 -5.40 15.70 -8.05
C ASN A 72 -4.39 14.94 -8.93
N LEU A 73 -3.10 15.05 -8.58
CA LEU A 73 -2.00 14.29 -9.18
C LEU A 73 -1.26 13.47 -8.11
N ASP A 74 -1.98 12.98 -7.09
CA ASP A 74 -1.43 12.14 -6.01
C ASP A 74 -2.13 10.76 -5.93
N TYR A 75 -2.53 10.18 -7.06
CA TYR A 75 -3.20 8.88 -7.16
C TYR A 75 -2.37 7.73 -6.55
N ALA A 76 -1.05 7.80 -6.64
CA ALA A 76 -0.16 6.79 -6.06
C ALA A 76 -0.14 6.80 -4.53
N ALA A 77 -0.58 7.87 -3.87
CA ALA A 77 -0.80 7.88 -2.42
C ALA A 77 -2.16 7.27 -2.09
N THR A 78 -3.22 7.80 -2.69
CA THR A 78 -4.59 7.29 -2.60
C THR A 78 -5.40 7.77 -3.80
N ALA A 79 -6.14 6.87 -4.44
CA ALA A 79 -7.01 7.22 -5.54
C ALA A 79 -8.34 7.82 -5.01
N PRO A 80 -8.97 8.76 -5.75
CA PRO A 80 -10.33 9.19 -5.46
C PRO A 80 -11.30 8.01 -5.55
N CYS A 81 -12.46 8.13 -4.87
CA CYS A 81 -13.48 7.09 -4.90
C CYS A 81 -14.09 6.95 -6.30
N ALA A 82 -14.14 5.73 -6.84
CA ALA A 82 -14.94 5.46 -8.03
C ALA A 82 -16.44 5.47 -7.69
N ARG A 83 -17.27 5.87 -8.66
CA ARG A 83 -18.73 5.86 -8.53
C ARG A 83 -19.24 4.46 -8.15
N ALA A 84 -18.74 3.41 -8.80
CA ALA A 84 -19.12 2.03 -8.48
C ALA A 84 -18.93 1.70 -6.99
N ALA A 85 -17.83 2.14 -6.38
CA ALA A 85 -17.59 1.92 -4.95
C ALA A 85 -18.59 2.68 -4.06
N ALA A 86 -18.83 3.96 -4.38
CA ALA A 86 -19.77 4.79 -3.62
C ALA A 86 -21.20 4.28 -3.72
N ASP A 87 -21.65 3.92 -4.93
CA ASP A 87 -23.01 3.44 -5.19
C ASP A 87 -23.26 2.09 -4.51
N ALA A 88 -22.30 1.15 -4.58
CA ALA A 88 -22.42 -0.15 -3.91
C ALA A 88 -22.50 -0.03 -2.39
N VAL A 89 -21.76 0.90 -1.80
CA VAL A 89 -21.87 1.20 -0.36
C VAL A 89 -23.21 1.81 -0.03
N ALA A 90 -23.67 2.81 -0.81
CA ALA A 90 -24.96 3.47 -0.59
C ALA A 90 -26.14 2.48 -0.69
N GLU A 91 -26.11 1.55 -1.64
CA GLU A 91 -27.13 0.50 -1.80
C GLU A 91 -27.15 -0.47 -0.62
N LEU A 92 -26.00 -0.82 -0.06
CA LEU A 92 -25.93 -1.79 1.03
C LEU A 92 -26.26 -1.18 2.41
N LEU A 93 -26.01 0.12 2.63
CA LEU A 93 -26.16 0.77 3.94
C LEU A 93 -27.53 0.56 4.61
N PRO A 94 -28.69 0.64 3.93
CA PRO A 94 -29.99 0.38 4.56
C PRO A 94 -30.16 -1.07 5.05
N TRP A 95 -29.37 -1.99 4.52
CA TRP A 95 -29.40 -3.42 4.84
C TRP A 95 -28.31 -3.84 5.82
N TYR A 96 -27.52 -2.89 6.31
CA TYR A 96 -26.35 -3.20 7.14
C TYR A 96 -26.72 -3.99 8.38
N GLY A 97 -26.04 -5.10 8.61
CA GLY A 97 -26.22 -6.02 9.73
C GLY A 97 -24.96 -6.85 9.96
N SER A 98 -25.04 -7.80 10.89
CA SER A 98 -23.90 -8.67 11.20
C SER A 98 -23.52 -9.57 10.01
N VAL A 99 -22.26 -9.91 9.94
CA VAL A 99 -21.71 -10.86 8.95
C VAL A 99 -21.40 -12.19 9.65
N HIS A 100 -21.75 -13.31 9.02
CA HIS A 100 -21.53 -14.71 9.43
C HIS A 100 -22.29 -15.21 10.67
N ARG A 101 -22.90 -14.37 11.53
CA ARG A 101 -23.34 -14.77 12.86
C ARG A 101 -24.81 -14.47 13.18
N GLY A 102 -25.63 -14.31 12.19
CA GLY A 102 -27.04 -14.02 12.42
C GLY A 102 -27.97 -14.79 11.49
N ALA A 103 -29.10 -15.27 12.01
CA ALA A 103 -30.14 -15.93 11.25
C ALA A 103 -31.11 -14.98 10.56
N GLY A 104 -31.13 -13.68 10.95
CA GLY A 104 -32.02 -12.66 10.41
C GLY A 104 -31.73 -12.30 8.95
N ALA A 105 -32.69 -11.71 8.26
CA ALA A 105 -32.59 -11.34 6.84
C ALA A 105 -31.40 -10.39 6.55
N LEU A 106 -31.17 -9.40 7.42
CA LEU A 106 -30.07 -8.45 7.29
C LEU A 106 -28.72 -9.16 7.37
N SER A 107 -28.53 -10.04 8.37
CA SER A 107 -27.29 -10.78 8.53
C SER A 107 -27.01 -11.72 7.34
N ARG A 108 -28.04 -12.43 6.87
CA ARG A 108 -27.88 -13.29 5.67
C ARG A 108 -27.51 -12.48 4.43
N ARG A 109 -28.15 -11.31 4.21
CA ARG A 109 -27.82 -10.42 3.08
C ARG A 109 -26.38 -9.91 3.17
N CYS A 110 -25.98 -9.45 4.35
CA CYS A 110 -24.60 -8.94 4.58
C CYS A 110 -23.55 -10.04 4.42
N THR A 111 -23.80 -11.24 4.94
CA THR A 111 -22.90 -12.39 4.77
C THR A 111 -22.75 -12.76 3.28
N LEU A 112 -23.87 -12.83 2.57
CA LEU A 112 -23.85 -13.13 1.13
C LEU A 112 -23.11 -12.04 0.34
N ALA A 113 -23.32 -10.76 0.68
CA ALA A 113 -22.61 -9.65 0.03
C ALA A 113 -21.09 -9.72 0.27
N TYR A 114 -20.69 -10.05 1.49
CA TYR A 114 -19.27 -10.19 1.87
C TYR A 114 -18.58 -11.33 1.13
N GLU A 115 -19.20 -12.52 1.08
CA GLU A 115 -18.61 -13.68 0.39
C GLU A 115 -18.64 -13.52 -1.14
N ARG A 116 -19.66 -12.89 -1.70
CA ARG A 116 -19.66 -12.49 -3.13
C ARG A 116 -18.57 -11.48 -3.44
N ALA A 117 -18.31 -10.54 -2.52
CA ALA A 117 -17.20 -9.60 -2.68
C ALA A 117 -15.85 -10.34 -2.71
N ARG A 118 -15.65 -11.34 -1.83
CA ARG A 118 -14.45 -12.19 -1.82
C ARG A 118 -14.26 -12.90 -3.16
N GLN A 119 -15.32 -13.50 -3.68
CA GLN A 119 -15.28 -14.19 -4.97
C GLN A 119 -14.92 -13.23 -6.12
N ARG A 120 -15.59 -12.07 -6.22
CA ARG A 120 -15.32 -11.07 -7.27
C ARG A 120 -13.90 -10.52 -7.23
N VAL A 121 -13.36 -10.29 -6.04
CA VAL A 121 -11.96 -9.89 -5.89
C VAL A 121 -11.02 -11.03 -6.27
N GLY A 122 -11.36 -12.26 -5.94
CA GLY A 122 -10.63 -13.45 -6.38
C GLY A 122 -10.60 -13.58 -7.91
N ASP A 123 -11.76 -13.43 -8.54
CA ASP A 123 -11.88 -13.47 -10.02
C ASP A 123 -11.04 -12.35 -10.67
N PHE A 124 -11.07 -11.13 -10.11
CA PHE A 124 -10.26 -10.00 -10.60
C PHE A 124 -8.76 -10.25 -10.49
N LEU A 125 -8.31 -10.99 -9.48
CA LEU A 125 -6.89 -11.31 -9.25
C LEU A 125 -6.47 -12.65 -9.90
N GLY A 126 -7.37 -13.37 -10.60
CA GLY A 126 -7.08 -14.64 -11.25
C GLY A 126 -6.61 -15.72 -10.27
N VAL A 127 -7.24 -15.81 -9.08
CA VAL A 127 -6.84 -16.80 -8.07
C VAL A 127 -7.17 -18.22 -8.50
N ARG A 128 -6.34 -19.17 -8.04
CA ARG A 128 -6.59 -20.61 -8.23
C ARG A 128 -7.73 -21.08 -7.33
N PRO A 129 -8.40 -22.19 -7.63
CA PRO A 129 -9.52 -22.70 -6.82
C PRO A 129 -9.18 -23.01 -5.36
N ASP A 130 -7.91 -23.33 -5.07
CA ASP A 130 -7.38 -23.64 -3.75
C ASP A 130 -6.66 -22.48 -3.07
N ASP A 131 -6.66 -21.30 -3.68
CA ASP A 131 -6.11 -20.09 -3.06
C ASP A 131 -7.08 -19.48 -2.04
N HIS A 132 -6.54 -18.79 -1.05
CA HIS A 132 -7.30 -17.94 -0.14
C HIS A 132 -7.31 -16.49 -0.62
N VAL A 133 -8.44 -15.83 -0.42
CA VAL A 133 -8.61 -14.37 -0.54
C VAL A 133 -8.97 -13.85 0.84
N ILE A 134 -8.08 -13.13 1.50
CA ILE A 134 -8.23 -12.65 2.87
C ILE A 134 -8.34 -11.14 2.84
N PHE A 135 -9.43 -10.59 3.40
CA PHE A 135 -9.58 -9.16 3.55
C PHE A 135 -8.73 -8.64 4.70
N THR A 136 -8.00 -7.58 4.43
CA THR A 136 -7.12 -6.87 5.36
C THR A 136 -7.47 -5.38 5.31
N ARG A 137 -6.74 -4.53 6.06
CA ARG A 137 -6.96 -3.08 6.01
C ARG A 137 -6.33 -2.42 4.77
N ASN A 138 -5.19 -2.94 4.30
CA ASN A 138 -4.40 -2.44 3.17
C ASN A 138 -3.25 -3.42 2.86
N THR A 139 -2.44 -3.12 1.84
CA THR A 139 -1.24 -3.91 1.49
C THR A 139 -0.25 -4.07 2.66
N THR A 140 -0.05 -3.04 3.49
CA THR A 140 0.83 -3.15 4.66
C THR A 140 0.36 -4.24 5.61
N ASP A 141 -0.95 -4.28 5.87
CA ASP A 141 -1.57 -5.30 6.72
C ASP A 141 -1.46 -6.70 6.08
N ALA A 142 -1.73 -6.80 4.78
CA ALA A 142 -1.61 -8.04 4.00
C ALA A 142 -0.19 -8.64 4.05
N LEU A 143 0.84 -7.81 3.87
CA LEU A 143 2.23 -8.26 3.91
C LEU A 143 2.70 -8.61 5.33
N ASN A 144 2.19 -7.93 6.37
CA ASN A 144 2.42 -8.32 7.75
C ASN A 144 1.75 -9.66 8.10
N LEU A 145 0.54 -9.92 7.57
CA LEU A 145 -0.12 -11.21 7.71
C LEU A 145 0.74 -12.31 7.06
N LEU A 146 1.20 -12.11 5.82
CA LEU A 146 2.06 -13.07 5.12
C LEU A 146 3.38 -13.31 5.86
N ALA A 147 4.00 -12.25 6.41
CA ALA A 147 5.22 -12.37 7.21
C ALA A 147 5.01 -13.24 8.47
N ARG A 148 3.84 -13.15 9.09
CA ARG A 148 3.48 -14.01 10.24
C ARG A 148 3.11 -15.44 9.83
N ALA A 149 2.69 -15.63 8.59
CA ALA A 149 2.38 -16.94 8.03
C ALA A 149 3.62 -17.65 7.42
N LEU A 150 4.76 -16.95 7.33
CA LEU A 150 6.01 -17.57 6.89
C LEU A 150 6.39 -18.71 7.83
N PRO A 151 6.61 -19.93 7.33
CA PRO A 151 6.98 -21.06 8.18
C PRO A 151 8.28 -20.81 8.95
N SER A 152 8.42 -21.47 10.11
CA SER A 152 9.61 -21.34 10.97
C SER A 152 10.90 -21.62 10.19
N GLY A 153 11.93 -20.80 10.39
CA GLY A 153 13.19 -20.89 9.65
C GLY A 153 13.11 -20.37 8.21
N GLY A 154 11.95 -19.86 7.79
CA GLY A 154 11.76 -19.30 6.47
C GLY A 154 12.67 -18.10 6.21
N LYS A 155 13.22 -18.00 4.99
CA LYS A 155 14.07 -16.91 4.53
C LYS A 155 13.31 -16.02 3.55
N VAL A 156 13.65 -14.74 3.53
CA VAL A 156 13.06 -13.78 2.60
C VAL A 156 14.15 -13.11 1.77
N VAL A 157 13.87 -12.93 0.48
CA VAL A 157 14.69 -12.13 -0.44
C VAL A 157 13.83 -10.97 -0.93
N THR A 158 14.33 -9.75 -0.79
CA THR A 158 13.66 -8.54 -1.26
C THR A 158 14.68 -7.52 -1.75
N PHE A 159 14.23 -6.41 -2.34
CA PHE A 159 15.14 -5.34 -2.79
C PHE A 159 15.11 -4.14 -1.83
N ALA A 160 16.23 -3.43 -1.72
CA ALA A 160 16.31 -2.17 -0.99
C ALA A 160 15.44 -1.06 -1.63
N SER A 161 14.88 -1.29 -2.81
CA SER A 161 13.96 -0.39 -3.51
C SER A 161 12.52 -0.48 -3.05
N GLU A 162 12.16 -1.47 -2.23
CA GLU A 162 10.79 -1.70 -1.85
C GLU A 162 10.19 -0.55 -1.02
N HIS A 163 8.88 -0.36 -1.19
CA HIS A 163 8.09 0.43 -0.24
C HIS A 163 8.22 -0.14 1.17
N HIS A 164 8.18 0.70 2.20
CA HIS A 164 8.34 0.25 3.60
C HIS A 164 7.38 -0.89 3.97
N ALA A 165 6.19 -0.95 3.38
CA ALA A 165 5.24 -2.05 3.60
C ALA A 165 5.79 -3.42 3.18
N ASN A 166 6.66 -3.46 2.14
CA ASN A 166 7.30 -4.67 1.64
C ASN A 166 8.79 -4.77 2.02
N LEU A 167 9.30 -3.83 2.81
CA LEU A 167 10.69 -3.82 3.28
C LEU A 167 10.82 -4.21 4.75
N LEU A 168 9.83 -3.86 5.59
CA LEU A 168 9.97 -3.88 7.04
C LEU A 168 9.36 -5.10 7.75
N PRO A 169 8.30 -5.78 7.24
CA PRO A 169 7.63 -6.83 8.01
C PRO A 169 8.39 -8.14 8.10
N TRP A 170 9.41 -8.32 7.26
CA TRP A 170 10.13 -9.59 7.12
C TRP A 170 11.12 -9.85 8.27
N PRO A 171 11.54 -11.14 8.49
CA PRO A 171 12.52 -11.49 9.51
C PRO A 171 13.83 -10.71 9.44
N VAL A 172 14.54 -10.58 10.56
CA VAL A 172 15.77 -9.79 10.67
C VAL A 172 16.88 -10.25 9.71
N ASP A 173 16.94 -11.53 9.40
CA ASP A 173 17.91 -12.14 8.49
C ASP A 173 17.47 -12.14 7.00
N THR A 174 16.53 -11.28 6.66
CA THR A 174 16.10 -11.06 5.28
C THR A 174 17.26 -10.58 4.39
N VAL A 175 17.43 -11.24 3.24
CA VAL A 175 18.39 -10.83 2.22
C VAL A 175 17.84 -9.62 1.46
N ARG A 176 18.40 -8.45 1.70
CA ARG A 176 18.06 -7.22 0.99
C ARG A 176 19.03 -6.98 -0.15
N LEU A 177 18.55 -7.24 -1.36
CA LEU A 177 19.35 -7.01 -2.59
C LEU A 177 19.48 -5.52 -2.87
N PRO A 178 20.62 -5.09 -3.44
CA PRO A 178 20.79 -3.72 -3.93
C PRO A 178 19.75 -3.39 -4.99
N VAL A 179 19.43 -2.09 -5.13
CA VAL A 179 18.55 -1.60 -6.20
C VAL A 179 19.18 -1.95 -7.55
N PRO A 180 18.49 -2.70 -8.42
CA PRO A 180 19.04 -3.10 -9.72
C PRO A 180 19.01 -1.94 -10.73
N GLY A 181 19.94 -1.93 -11.67
CA GLY A 181 19.96 -0.93 -12.76
C GLY A 181 19.11 -1.29 -13.98
N SER A 182 18.54 -2.50 -14.02
CA SER A 182 17.63 -2.96 -15.10
C SER A 182 16.77 -4.12 -14.64
N ALA A 183 15.69 -4.42 -15.39
CA ALA A 183 14.82 -5.58 -15.19
C ALA A 183 15.63 -6.89 -15.18
N ASP A 184 16.51 -7.09 -16.17
CA ASP A 184 17.37 -8.28 -16.26
C ASP A 184 18.34 -8.40 -15.07
N ALA A 185 18.86 -7.26 -14.61
CA ALA A 185 19.74 -7.24 -13.42
C ALA A 185 18.98 -7.66 -12.16
N ALA A 186 17.69 -7.30 -12.05
CA ALA A 186 16.83 -7.74 -10.95
C ALA A 186 16.67 -9.28 -10.95
N VAL A 187 16.37 -9.87 -12.09
CA VAL A 187 16.21 -11.33 -12.24
C VAL A 187 17.52 -12.05 -11.90
N ARG A 188 18.66 -11.59 -12.42
CA ARG A 188 19.96 -12.18 -12.10
C ARG A 188 20.31 -12.07 -10.62
N ALA A 189 19.99 -10.95 -9.98
CA ALA A 189 20.29 -10.74 -8.56
C ALA A 189 19.47 -11.71 -7.67
N VAL A 190 18.19 -11.91 -7.98
CA VAL A 190 17.33 -12.88 -7.27
C VAL A 190 17.86 -14.31 -7.48
N ASP A 191 18.16 -14.70 -8.73
CA ASP A 191 18.68 -16.03 -9.05
C ASP A 191 20.00 -16.32 -8.31
N ALA A 192 20.90 -15.37 -8.25
CA ALA A 192 22.18 -15.49 -7.52
C ALA A 192 21.98 -15.63 -6.01
N ALA A 193 21.11 -14.81 -5.41
CA ALA A 193 20.82 -14.86 -3.99
C ALA A 193 20.16 -16.19 -3.59
N LEU A 194 19.21 -16.68 -4.39
CA LEU A 194 18.54 -17.95 -4.12
C LEU A 194 19.50 -19.14 -4.26
N ARG A 195 20.40 -19.11 -5.23
CA ARG A 195 21.44 -20.13 -5.37
C ARG A 195 22.36 -20.17 -4.14
N GLU A 196 22.71 -19.02 -3.59
CA GLU A 196 23.55 -18.95 -2.38
C GLU A 196 22.81 -19.44 -1.14
N LEU A 197 21.55 -19.03 -0.96
CA LEU A 197 20.71 -19.50 0.14
C LEU A 197 20.54 -21.03 0.11
N ARG A 198 20.36 -21.62 -1.08
CA ARG A 198 20.23 -23.09 -1.22
C ARG A 198 21.52 -23.86 -0.93
N ARG A 199 22.69 -23.26 -1.14
CA ARG A 199 23.98 -23.87 -0.74
C ARG A 199 24.16 -23.91 0.77
N GLY A 200 23.66 -22.91 1.48
CA GLY A 200 23.78 -22.79 2.94
C GLY A 200 22.71 -23.52 3.75
N THR A 201 21.77 -24.22 3.08
CA THR A 201 20.68 -24.97 3.72
C THR A 201 20.65 -26.42 3.21
N ASP A 202 19.94 -27.30 3.91
CA ASP A 202 19.65 -28.67 3.45
C ASP A 202 18.70 -28.74 2.24
N GLY A 203 18.35 -27.60 1.65
CA GLY A 203 17.43 -27.49 0.52
C GLY A 203 15.96 -27.43 0.91
N SER A 204 15.59 -27.73 2.15
CA SER A 204 14.20 -27.82 2.60
C SER A 204 13.64 -26.50 3.15
N ALA A 205 14.50 -25.54 3.53
CA ALA A 205 14.06 -24.28 4.14
C ALA A 205 13.09 -23.52 3.24
N PRO A 206 11.93 -23.06 3.78
CA PRO A 206 11.01 -22.21 3.04
C PRO A 206 11.69 -20.90 2.64
N ILE A 207 11.56 -20.50 1.37
CA ILE A 207 12.08 -19.22 0.89
C ILE A 207 10.95 -18.46 0.22
N LEU A 208 10.86 -17.16 0.51
CA LEU A 208 9.95 -16.22 -0.12
C LEU A 208 10.75 -15.12 -0.82
N VAL A 209 10.44 -14.86 -2.07
CA VAL A 209 10.87 -13.65 -2.79
C VAL A 209 9.73 -12.66 -2.75
N ALA A 210 9.94 -11.46 -2.18
CA ALA A 210 8.90 -10.46 -2.04
C ALA A 210 9.30 -9.17 -2.78
N VAL A 211 8.58 -8.85 -3.87
CA VAL A 211 8.93 -7.74 -4.77
C VAL A 211 7.68 -6.98 -5.22
N THR A 212 7.83 -5.67 -5.41
CA THR A 212 6.79 -4.82 -6.00
C THR A 212 6.58 -5.10 -7.49
N GLY A 213 5.35 -4.97 -7.96
CA GLY A 213 5.04 -5.04 -9.39
C GLY A 213 5.31 -3.75 -10.15
N ALA A 214 5.17 -2.61 -9.46
CA ALA A 214 5.49 -1.29 -9.99
C ALA A 214 6.00 -0.38 -8.87
N SER A 215 7.05 0.39 -9.14
CA SER A 215 7.63 1.30 -8.15
C SER A 215 6.69 2.44 -7.80
N ASN A 216 6.43 2.62 -6.50
CA ASN A 216 5.68 3.78 -6.02
C ASN A 216 6.45 5.11 -6.12
N VAL A 217 7.73 5.05 -6.46
CA VAL A 217 8.58 6.23 -6.66
C VAL A 217 8.63 6.60 -8.14
N THR A 218 9.00 5.68 -9.01
CA THR A 218 9.28 5.96 -10.42
C THR A 218 8.20 5.48 -11.38
N GLY A 219 7.24 4.68 -10.89
CA GLY A 219 6.23 4.04 -11.74
C GLY A 219 6.75 2.86 -12.58
N GLU A 220 8.05 2.60 -12.58
CA GLU A 220 8.64 1.55 -13.40
C GLU A 220 8.12 0.17 -13.02
N CYS A 221 7.69 -0.59 -14.03
CA CYS A 221 7.18 -1.94 -13.89
C CYS A 221 8.35 -2.93 -13.74
N TRP A 222 8.18 -3.87 -12.83
CA TRP A 222 9.15 -4.93 -12.57
C TRP A 222 8.83 -6.19 -13.38
N PRO A 223 9.83 -7.00 -13.71
CA PRO A 223 9.64 -8.22 -14.51
C PRO A 223 9.07 -9.37 -13.66
N VAL A 224 7.81 -9.20 -13.19
CA VAL A 224 7.18 -10.07 -12.19
C VAL A 224 7.21 -11.55 -12.58
N ALA A 225 6.79 -11.89 -13.80
CA ALA A 225 6.75 -13.28 -14.25
C ALA A 225 8.15 -13.91 -14.33
N ASP A 226 9.18 -13.14 -14.73
CA ASP A 226 10.56 -13.63 -14.79
C ASP A 226 11.14 -13.83 -13.39
N LEU A 227 10.82 -12.94 -12.45
CA LEU A 227 11.21 -13.04 -11.04
C LEU A 227 10.53 -14.24 -10.36
N ALA A 228 9.24 -14.46 -10.62
CA ALA A 228 8.50 -15.61 -10.12
C ALA A 228 9.09 -16.93 -10.66
N ARG A 229 9.37 -16.99 -11.97
CA ARG A 229 10.06 -18.14 -12.56
C ARG A 229 11.45 -18.37 -11.96
N ALA A 230 12.20 -17.30 -11.68
CA ALA A 230 13.49 -17.42 -11.02
C ALA A 230 13.33 -17.98 -9.59
N ALA A 231 12.35 -17.51 -8.83
CA ALA A 231 12.04 -18.02 -7.50
C ALA A 231 11.70 -19.53 -7.54
N HIS A 232 10.81 -19.93 -8.43
CA HIS A 232 10.35 -21.31 -8.55
C HIS A 232 11.44 -22.28 -8.99
N ARG A 233 12.41 -21.88 -9.83
CA ARG A 233 13.56 -22.74 -10.17
C ARG A 233 14.38 -23.17 -8.96
N HIS A 234 14.34 -22.39 -7.89
CA HIS A 234 15.00 -22.68 -6.62
C HIS A 234 14.04 -23.19 -5.54
N GLY A 235 12.80 -23.56 -5.88
CA GLY A 235 11.79 -24.01 -4.91
C GLY A 235 11.38 -22.92 -3.93
N ALA A 236 11.61 -21.64 -4.25
CA ALA A 236 11.14 -20.50 -3.47
C ALA A 236 9.74 -20.06 -3.94
N ARG A 237 8.96 -19.44 -3.06
CA ARG A 237 7.69 -18.77 -3.40
C ARG A 237 7.91 -17.31 -3.76
N PHE A 238 6.93 -16.75 -4.46
CA PHE A 238 6.95 -15.34 -4.87
C PHE A 238 5.71 -14.61 -4.36
N ALA A 239 5.93 -13.51 -3.62
CA ALA A 239 4.91 -12.57 -3.19
C ALA A 239 5.01 -11.26 -3.98
N LEU A 240 3.92 -10.87 -4.61
CA LEU A 240 3.77 -9.65 -5.37
C LEU A 240 3.14 -8.55 -4.51
N ASP A 241 3.85 -7.47 -4.24
CA ASP A 241 3.22 -6.21 -3.84
C ASP A 241 2.64 -5.55 -5.09
N ALA A 242 1.34 -5.71 -5.30
CA ALA A 242 0.61 -5.16 -6.44
C ALA A 242 -0.06 -3.82 -6.13
N ALA A 243 0.29 -3.16 -5.03
CA ALA A 243 -0.37 -1.92 -4.59
C ALA A 243 -0.35 -0.81 -5.64
N GLN A 244 0.73 -0.71 -6.43
CA GLN A 244 0.83 0.27 -7.51
C GLN A 244 0.58 -0.34 -8.90
N LEU A 245 0.63 -1.67 -9.06
CA LEU A 245 0.39 -2.31 -10.34
C LEU A 245 -1.10 -2.50 -10.62
N ALA A 246 -1.85 -3.03 -9.65
CA ALA A 246 -3.26 -3.41 -9.84
C ALA A 246 -4.21 -2.27 -10.29
N PRO A 247 -4.02 -0.99 -9.88
CA PRO A 247 -4.81 0.12 -10.39
C PRO A 247 -4.63 0.41 -11.89
N HIS A 248 -3.49 0.01 -12.47
CA HIS A 248 -3.03 0.43 -13.79
C HIS A 248 -2.97 -0.71 -14.81
N ALA A 249 -2.72 -1.94 -14.35
CA ALA A 249 -2.54 -3.11 -15.18
C ALA A 249 -3.31 -4.30 -14.63
N GLU A 250 -3.52 -5.29 -15.47
CA GLU A 250 -4.07 -6.57 -15.05
C GLU A 250 -3.10 -7.32 -14.15
N VAL A 251 -3.63 -7.88 -13.07
CA VAL A 251 -2.88 -8.72 -12.13
C VAL A 251 -3.62 -10.04 -12.00
N ASP A 252 -3.08 -11.05 -12.65
CA ASP A 252 -3.58 -12.42 -12.60
C ASP A 252 -2.53 -13.31 -11.94
N ILE A 253 -2.85 -13.86 -10.77
CA ILE A 253 -1.95 -14.71 -9.96
C ILE A 253 -1.48 -15.92 -10.80
N THR A 254 -2.39 -16.53 -11.54
CA THR A 254 -2.12 -17.75 -12.32
C THR A 254 -1.25 -17.43 -13.53
N ALA A 255 -1.61 -16.41 -14.30
CA ALA A 255 -0.87 -16.02 -15.50
C ALA A 255 0.54 -15.49 -15.19
N LEU A 256 0.70 -14.71 -14.11
CA LEU A 256 2.00 -14.21 -13.65
C LEU A 256 2.83 -15.29 -12.97
N GLY A 257 2.22 -16.40 -12.56
CA GLY A 257 2.89 -17.48 -11.85
C GLY A 257 3.32 -17.09 -10.44
N VAL A 258 2.64 -16.15 -9.79
CA VAL A 258 2.97 -15.73 -8.41
C VAL A 258 2.22 -16.58 -7.38
N ASP A 259 2.74 -16.67 -6.16
CA ASP A 259 2.14 -17.47 -5.09
C ASP A 259 1.24 -16.64 -4.19
N TYR A 260 1.59 -15.37 -3.98
CA TYR A 260 0.82 -14.43 -3.18
C TYR A 260 0.75 -13.06 -3.84
N VAL A 261 -0.36 -12.37 -3.69
CA VAL A 261 -0.58 -10.98 -4.12
C VAL A 261 -1.15 -10.16 -2.98
N ALA A 262 -0.60 -8.97 -2.78
CA ALA A 262 -1.12 -7.98 -1.83
C ALA A 262 -1.58 -6.71 -2.56
N VAL A 263 -2.82 -6.24 -2.28
CA VAL A 263 -3.40 -5.04 -2.87
C VAL A 263 -4.03 -4.12 -1.81
N SER A 264 -4.17 -2.84 -2.15
CA SER A 264 -4.85 -1.83 -1.33
C SER A 264 -6.05 -1.25 -2.06
N GLY A 265 -7.24 -1.36 -1.47
CA GLY A 265 -8.47 -0.85 -2.06
C GLY A 265 -8.44 0.67 -2.26
N HIS A 266 -7.83 1.44 -1.34
CA HIS A 266 -7.74 2.90 -1.47
C HIS A 266 -6.91 3.37 -2.67
N LYS A 267 -6.06 2.53 -3.27
CA LYS A 267 -5.37 2.80 -4.54
C LYS A 267 -6.16 2.27 -5.73
N LEU A 268 -6.99 1.26 -5.50
CA LEU A 268 -7.97 0.71 -6.44
C LEU A 268 -9.31 1.44 -6.35
N TYR A 269 -9.31 2.75 -6.14
CA TYR A 269 -10.51 3.61 -6.15
C TYR A 269 -11.62 3.23 -5.14
N ALA A 270 -11.31 2.41 -4.12
CA ALA A 270 -12.20 2.01 -3.02
C ALA A 270 -11.64 2.47 -1.66
N PRO A 271 -11.87 3.73 -1.23
CA PRO A 271 -11.19 4.36 -0.08
C PRO A 271 -11.80 3.99 1.28
N PHE A 272 -12.35 2.79 1.46
CA PHE A 272 -13.07 2.37 2.65
C PHE A 272 -12.26 1.48 3.61
N GLY A 273 -10.92 1.59 3.58
CA GLY A 273 -10.04 0.88 4.53
C GLY A 273 -10.02 -0.63 4.32
N VAL A 274 -9.94 -1.07 3.08
CA VAL A 274 -9.85 -2.47 2.69
C VAL A 274 -8.58 -2.72 1.89
N GLY A 275 -7.97 -3.87 2.10
CA GLY A 275 -6.93 -4.47 1.28
C GLY A 275 -7.15 -5.97 1.18
N VAL A 276 -6.29 -6.65 0.46
CA VAL A 276 -6.41 -8.09 0.26
C VAL A 276 -5.02 -8.72 0.26
N LEU A 277 -4.90 -9.87 0.91
CA LEU A 277 -3.90 -10.88 0.63
C LEU A 277 -4.58 -12.04 -0.11
N ALA A 278 -4.13 -12.36 -1.30
CA ALA A 278 -4.62 -13.51 -2.05
C ALA A 278 -3.47 -14.46 -2.40
N GLY A 279 -3.70 -15.78 -2.37
CA GLY A 279 -2.73 -16.78 -2.76
C GLY A 279 -2.84 -18.10 -2.00
N ARG A 280 -1.78 -18.91 -2.07
CA ARG A 280 -1.74 -20.28 -1.59
C ARG A 280 -2.19 -20.44 -0.14
N ALA A 281 -3.06 -21.42 0.08
CA ALA A 281 -3.67 -21.69 1.38
C ALA A 281 -2.70 -22.28 2.42
N ASP A 282 -1.78 -23.14 2.01
CA ASP A 282 -1.03 -24.03 2.88
C ASP A 282 -0.24 -23.33 4.01
N TRP A 283 0.50 -22.26 3.71
CA TRP A 283 1.19 -21.49 4.76
C TRP A 283 0.19 -20.70 5.62
N LEU A 284 -0.89 -20.22 5.02
CA LEU A 284 -1.93 -19.46 5.72
C LEU A 284 -2.72 -20.37 6.67
N ASP A 285 -3.08 -21.58 6.25
CA ASP A 285 -3.79 -22.55 7.08
C ASP A 285 -2.91 -23.12 8.21
N ALA A 286 -1.61 -23.29 7.95
CA ALA A 286 -0.66 -23.76 8.96
C ALA A 286 -0.31 -22.69 10.01
N ALA A 287 -0.45 -21.42 9.69
CA ALA A 287 -0.11 -20.32 10.57
C ALA A 287 -1.13 -20.14 11.71
N PRO A 288 -0.72 -19.62 12.88
CA PRO A 288 -1.67 -19.11 13.84
C PRO A 288 -2.49 -17.95 13.25
N PRO A 289 -3.70 -17.69 13.77
CA PRO A 289 -4.49 -16.53 13.33
C PRO A 289 -3.68 -15.25 13.36
N TYR A 290 -3.86 -14.41 12.35
CA TYR A 290 -3.20 -13.09 12.30
C TYR A 290 -3.60 -12.21 13.47
N LEU A 291 -4.93 -12.15 13.72
CA LEU A 291 -5.52 -11.52 14.90
C LEU A 291 -6.28 -12.59 15.70
N VAL A 292 -6.09 -12.59 17.00
CA VAL A 292 -6.75 -13.54 17.91
C VAL A 292 -8.03 -12.89 18.44
N GLY A 293 -9.18 -13.54 18.19
CA GLY A 293 -10.45 -13.00 18.65
C GLY A 293 -11.66 -13.74 18.10
N GLY A 294 -12.84 -13.26 18.46
CA GLY A 294 -14.09 -13.81 17.94
C GLY A 294 -14.14 -13.67 16.41
N GLY A 295 -14.60 -14.71 15.71
CA GLY A 295 -14.60 -14.84 14.27
C GLY A 295 -13.53 -15.76 13.74
N ALA A 296 -12.31 -15.68 14.28
CA ALA A 296 -11.24 -16.60 13.96
C ALA A 296 -11.31 -17.92 14.71
N THR A 297 -12.25 -18.06 15.66
CA THR A 297 -12.41 -19.27 16.50
C THR A 297 -13.58 -20.12 16.04
N ARG A 298 -13.40 -21.44 16.05
CA ARG A 298 -14.46 -22.46 15.93
C ARG A 298 -14.98 -22.86 17.31
N THR A 299 -14.07 -23.18 18.24
CA THR A 299 -14.37 -23.55 19.61
C THR A 299 -13.40 -22.88 20.57
N VAL A 300 -13.89 -22.57 21.78
CA VAL A 300 -13.06 -22.09 22.89
C VAL A 300 -13.50 -22.86 24.14
N GLY A 301 -12.58 -23.62 24.73
CA GLY A 301 -12.80 -24.34 25.99
C GLY A 301 -12.44 -23.50 27.22
N ALA A 302 -12.46 -24.15 28.38
CA ALA A 302 -12.19 -23.48 29.65
C ALA A 302 -10.69 -23.20 29.88
N ALA A 303 -9.82 -24.01 29.31
CA ALA A 303 -8.37 -23.82 29.44
C ALA A 303 -7.84 -22.89 28.36
N THR A 304 -6.81 -22.09 28.70
CA THR A 304 -6.21 -21.06 27.80
C THR A 304 -5.73 -21.63 26.46
N HIS A 305 -5.31 -22.89 26.44
CA HIS A 305 -4.81 -23.56 25.22
C HIS A 305 -5.88 -24.39 24.51
N ASP A 306 -7.11 -24.46 25.03
CA ASP A 306 -8.22 -25.20 24.44
C ASP A 306 -8.98 -24.29 23.46
N VAL A 307 -8.33 -24.03 22.32
CA VAL A 307 -8.88 -23.19 21.26
C VAL A 307 -8.80 -23.91 19.92
N GLY A 308 -9.95 -24.13 19.29
CA GLY A 308 -10.08 -24.55 17.89
C GLY A 308 -10.25 -23.32 16.98
N TRP A 309 -9.33 -23.14 16.06
CA TRP A 309 -9.39 -22.01 15.11
C TRP A 309 -10.29 -22.33 13.92
N ALA A 310 -10.82 -21.29 13.29
CA ALA A 310 -11.55 -21.39 12.04
C ALA A 310 -10.62 -21.87 10.91
N ASP A 311 -11.22 -22.43 9.86
CA ASP A 311 -10.53 -22.83 8.65
C ASP A 311 -10.60 -21.71 7.60
N GLY A 312 -9.67 -21.74 6.63
CA GLY A 312 -9.67 -20.82 5.49
C GLY A 312 -9.52 -19.34 5.86
N PRO A 313 -10.02 -18.42 5.02
CA PRO A 313 -9.86 -16.97 5.21
C PRO A 313 -10.34 -16.45 6.56
N GLY A 314 -11.44 -17.03 7.10
CA GLY A 314 -12.00 -16.65 8.39
C GLY A 314 -11.03 -16.80 9.58
N ARG A 315 -10.02 -17.66 9.47
CA ARG A 315 -8.95 -17.81 10.45
C ARG A 315 -8.18 -16.52 10.69
N HIS A 316 -8.05 -15.67 9.66
CA HIS A 316 -7.27 -14.44 9.71
C HIS A 316 -8.12 -13.16 9.76
N GLU A 317 -9.44 -13.28 9.69
CA GLU A 317 -10.40 -12.17 9.69
C GLU A 317 -11.15 -12.05 11.02
N ALA A 318 -10.41 -11.96 12.13
CA ALA A 318 -11.03 -11.84 13.46
C ALA A 318 -11.77 -10.52 13.63
N GLY A 319 -12.85 -10.56 14.43
CA GLY A 319 -13.68 -9.41 14.73
C GLY A 319 -14.85 -9.26 13.74
N THR A 320 -15.46 -8.07 13.70
CA THR A 320 -16.44 -7.72 12.69
C THR A 320 -15.72 -7.30 11.41
N PRO A 321 -15.95 -7.99 10.28
CA PRO A 321 -15.24 -7.68 9.04
C PRO A 321 -15.69 -6.34 8.45
N ASN A 322 -14.81 -5.72 7.67
CA ASN A 322 -15.11 -4.49 6.93
C ASN A 322 -15.98 -4.80 5.69
N LEU A 323 -17.26 -5.06 5.92
CA LEU A 323 -18.24 -5.37 4.89
C LEU A 323 -18.31 -4.29 3.79
N LEU A 324 -18.41 -3.01 4.21
CA LEU A 324 -18.59 -1.91 3.25
C LEU A 324 -17.33 -1.74 2.38
N GLY A 325 -16.15 -1.88 2.98
CA GLY A 325 -14.90 -1.86 2.22
C GLY A 325 -14.79 -3.01 1.22
N ALA A 326 -15.14 -4.24 1.64
CA ALA A 326 -15.12 -5.41 0.77
C ALA A 326 -16.05 -5.25 -0.43
N VAL A 327 -17.29 -4.79 -0.20
CA VAL A 327 -18.28 -4.55 -1.26
C VAL A 327 -17.86 -3.43 -2.19
N ALA A 328 -17.32 -2.33 -1.66
CA ALA A 328 -16.78 -1.23 -2.46
C ALA A 328 -15.64 -1.69 -3.37
N LEU A 329 -14.69 -2.47 -2.83
CA LEU A 329 -13.57 -3.00 -3.61
C LEU A 329 -14.06 -3.95 -4.72
N ALA A 330 -14.97 -4.86 -4.38
CA ALA A 330 -15.54 -5.79 -5.35
C ALA A 330 -16.26 -5.08 -6.50
N ALA A 331 -17.01 -4.01 -6.21
CA ALA A 331 -17.69 -3.22 -7.23
C ALA A 331 -16.71 -2.54 -8.19
N VAL A 332 -15.58 -2.06 -7.71
CA VAL A 332 -14.51 -1.51 -8.57
C VAL A 332 -13.84 -2.61 -9.38
N CYS A 333 -13.54 -3.76 -8.78
CA CYS A 333 -12.97 -4.91 -9.49
C CYS A 333 -13.88 -5.34 -10.65
N GLU A 334 -15.19 -5.47 -10.40
CA GLU A 334 -16.18 -5.81 -11.41
C GLU A 334 -16.27 -4.75 -12.52
N ALA A 335 -16.28 -3.46 -12.16
CA ALA A 335 -16.28 -2.37 -13.13
C ALA A 335 -15.02 -2.36 -13.99
N LEU A 336 -13.83 -2.61 -13.41
CA LEU A 336 -12.58 -2.72 -14.16
C LEU A 336 -12.53 -3.94 -15.07
N THR A 337 -13.13 -5.05 -14.68
CA THR A 337 -13.23 -6.27 -15.51
C THR A 337 -14.20 -6.09 -16.67
N SER A 338 -15.21 -5.23 -16.52
CA SER A 338 -16.25 -5.02 -17.54
C SER A 338 -15.87 -4.04 -18.66
N VAL A 339 -14.70 -3.40 -18.59
CA VAL A 339 -14.24 -2.41 -19.57
C VAL A 339 -13.03 -2.93 -20.36
N ASP A 340 -12.75 -2.28 -21.49
CA ASP A 340 -11.52 -2.52 -22.24
C ASP A 340 -10.30 -1.98 -21.48
N ARG A 341 -9.61 -2.86 -20.76
CA ARG A 341 -8.39 -2.55 -20.00
C ARG A 341 -7.25 -2.08 -20.90
N ALA A 342 -7.18 -2.56 -22.14
CA ALA A 342 -6.15 -2.13 -23.08
C ALA A 342 -6.37 -0.68 -23.51
N ALA A 343 -7.62 -0.26 -23.75
CA ALA A 343 -7.95 1.13 -24.03
C ALA A 343 -7.65 2.07 -22.83
N LEU A 344 -7.96 1.63 -21.59
CA LEU A 344 -7.61 2.39 -20.39
C LEU A 344 -6.09 2.55 -20.24
N HIS A 345 -5.35 1.48 -20.47
CA HIS A 345 -3.89 1.50 -20.44
C HIS A 345 -3.31 2.43 -21.51
N ALA A 346 -3.79 2.33 -22.77
CA ALA A 346 -3.34 3.19 -23.86
C ALA A 346 -3.57 4.69 -23.54
N ARG A 347 -4.74 5.03 -22.97
CA ARG A 347 -5.05 6.41 -22.52
C ARG A 347 -4.09 6.87 -21.44
N GLU A 348 -3.81 6.03 -20.43
CA GLU A 348 -2.86 6.36 -19.37
C GLU A 348 -1.45 6.56 -19.91
N GLN A 349 -0.98 5.69 -20.81
CA GLN A 349 0.34 5.81 -21.44
C GLN A 349 0.46 7.10 -22.26
N ALA A 350 -0.60 7.54 -22.96
CA ALA A 350 -0.61 8.80 -23.66
C ALA A 350 -0.47 10.01 -22.70
N LEU A 351 -1.21 10.01 -21.59
CA LEU A 351 -1.10 11.03 -20.55
C LEU A 351 0.29 11.04 -19.88
N LEU A 352 0.82 9.85 -19.60
CA LEU A 352 2.15 9.68 -19.00
C LEU A 352 3.25 10.18 -19.93
N ALA A 353 3.17 9.85 -21.22
CA ALA A 353 4.12 10.33 -22.23
C ALA A 353 4.08 11.87 -22.33
N HIS A 354 2.90 12.47 -22.33
CA HIS A 354 2.72 13.91 -22.34
C HIS A 354 3.32 14.58 -21.09
N LEU A 355 3.03 14.05 -19.89
CA LEU A 355 3.61 14.53 -18.63
C LEU A 355 5.15 14.46 -18.65
N ARG A 356 5.70 13.32 -19.06
CA ARG A 356 7.16 13.12 -19.09
C ARG A 356 7.85 14.01 -20.13
N ALA A 357 7.25 14.19 -21.30
CA ALA A 357 7.77 15.11 -22.31
C ALA A 357 7.84 16.55 -21.80
N GLY A 358 6.79 17.02 -21.11
CA GLY A 358 6.77 18.34 -20.50
C GLY A 358 7.78 18.51 -19.37
N ILE A 359 7.95 17.49 -18.50
CA ILE A 359 8.99 17.47 -17.47
C ILE A 359 10.39 17.53 -18.09
N ALA A 360 10.64 16.76 -19.15
CA ALA A 360 11.94 16.74 -19.83
C ALA A 360 12.25 18.06 -20.54
N ALA A 361 11.23 18.82 -20.97
CA ALA A 361 11.40 20.14 -21.58
C ALA A 361 11.65 21.27 -20.57
N ALA A 362 11.38 21.04 -19.28
CA ALA A 362 11.59 22.04 -18.23
C ALA A 362 13.07 22.04 -17.77
N PRO A 363 13.81 23.16 -17.95
CA PRO A 363 15.28 23.17 -17.81
C PRO A 363 15.79 22.88 -16.39
N ASP A 364 14.99 23.20 -15.37
CA ASP A 364 15.34 23.02 -13.97
C ASP A 364 14.75 21.75 -13.34
N VAL A 365 14.07 20.91 -14.13
CA VAL A 365 13.40 19.72 -13.64
C VAL A 365 14.18 18.47 -14.03
N VAL A 366 14.46 17.60 -13.04
CA VAL A 366 15.19 16.35 -13.24
C VAL A 366 14.33 15.18 -12.84
N GLU A 367 13.98 14.30 -13.79
CA GLU A 367 13.21 13.08 -13.56
C GLU A 367 14.07 12.05 -12.81
N LEU A 368 13.46 11.40 -11.79
CA LEU A 368 14.04 10.25 -11.09
C LEU A 368 13.65 8.94 -11.81
N ARG A 369 14.62 8.03 -11.96
CA ARG A 369 14.41 6.74 -12.63
C ARG A 369 15.33 5.67 -12.07
N THR A 370 14.84 4.44 -11.97
CA THR A 370 15.60 3.26 -11.52
C THR A 370 16.21 2.54 -12.71
N PHE A 371 15.42 2.33 -13.76
CA PHE A 371 15.77 1.64 -14.99
C PHE A 371 16.03 2.63 -16.14
N GLY A 372 16.01 2.16 -17.35
CA GLY A 372 16.20 3.02 -18.53
C GLY A 372 15.01 3.96 -18.80
N PRO A 373 15.20 4.99 -19.64
CA PRO A 373 14.15 5.95 -19.96
C PRO A 373 12.93 5.31 -20.62
N ASP A 374 13.12 4.22 -21.36
CA ASP A 374 12.08 3.52 -22.12
C ASP A 374 11.46 2.34 -21.36
N SER A 375 11.81 2.17 -20.07
CA SER A 375 11.23 1.10 -19.25
C SER A 375 9.73 1.28 -19.10
N PRO A 376 8.93 0.18 -19.20
CA PRO A 376 7.49 0.22 -18.97
C PRO A 376 7.14 0.85 -17.62
N ARG A 377 6.09 1.67 -17.59
CA ARG A 377 5.68 2.39 -16.37
C ARG A 377 4.17 2.48 -16.23
N VAL A 378 3.74 2.55 -14.99
CA VAL A 378 2.40 3.03 -14.64
C VAL A 378 2.40 4.55 -14.49
N GLY A 379 1.26 5.16 -14.35
CA GLY A 379 1.02 6.61 -14.32
C GLY A 379 1.70 7.37 -13.18
N ILE A 380 2.99 7.16 -12.92
CA ILE A 380 3.75 7.79 -11.81
C ILE A 380 5.07 8.35 -12.35
N VAL A 381 5.35 9.62 -12.01
CA VAL A 381 6.62 10.28 -12.31
C VAL A 381 7.11 11.02 -11.07
N SER A 382 8.32 10.72 -10.62
CA SER A 382 9.01 11.51 -9.59
C SER A 382 10.08 12.38 -10.21
N PHE A 383 10.22 13.59 -9.69
CA PHE A 383 11.15 14.59 -10.19
C PHE A 383 11.58 15.55 -9.08
N VAL A 384 12.63 16.29 -9.34
CA VAL A 384 13.09 17.41 -8.50
C VAL A 384 13.13 18.69 -9.32
N VAL A 385 12.94 19.82 -8.67
CA VAL A 385 13.18 21.15 -9.25
C VAL A 385 14.47 21.68 -8.63
N ALA A 386 15.49 21.85 -9.45
CA ALA A 386 16.81 22.26 -9.00
C ALA A 386 16.78 23.63 -8.30
N GLY A 387 17.56 23.75 -7.22
CA GLY A 387 17.59 24.96 -6.38
C GLY A 387 16.30 25.24 -5.59
N ARG A 388 15.34 24.27 -5.52
CA ARG A 388 14.08 24.46 -4.82
C ARG A 388 13.76 23.32 -3.87
N ASP A 389 13.33 23.67 -2.65
CA ASP A 389 12.79 22.70 -1.69
C ASP A 389 11.47 22.10 -2.20
N SER A 390 11.34 20.77 -2.15
CA SER A 390 10.18 20.05 -2.71
C SER A 390 8.88 20.37 -1.97
N ALA A 391 8.93 20.55 -0.64
CA ALA A 391 7.73 20.90 0.15
C ALA A 391 7.25 22.32 -0.17
N GLN A 392 8.15 23.25 -0.42
CA GLN A 392 7.80 24.62 -0.84
C GLN A 392 7.17 24.62 -2.24
N VAL A 393 7.71 23.85 -3.20
CA VAL A 393 7.12 23.70 -4.53
C VAL A 393 5.73 23.08 -4.43
N ALA A 394 5.56 22.02 -3.64
CA ALA A 394 4.27 21.38 -3.44
C ALA A 394 3.24 22.36 -2.84
N ALA A 395 3.64 23.14 -1.84
CA ALA A 395 2.77 24.15 -1.22
C ALA A 395 2.37 25.27 -2.22
N GLU A 396 3.30 25.73 -3.07
CA GLU A 396 3.00 26.70 -4.11
C GLU A 396 2.01 26.14 -5.16
N LEU A 397 2.24 24.91 -5.62
CA LEU A 397 1.34 24.24 -6.57
C LEU A 397 -0.07 24.09 -5.97
N ALA A 398 -0.17 23.71 -4.70
CA ALA A 398 -1.45 23.61 -4.02
C ALA A 398 -2.14 24.96 -3.83
N GLY A 399 -1.42 25.98 -3.36
CA GLY A 399 -1.98 27.29 -3.02
C GLY A 399 -2.31 28.14 -4.23
N ARG A 400 -1.44 28.17 -5.24
CA ARG A 400 -1.58 29.06 -6.41
C ARG A 400 -2.29 28.39 -7.57
N TRP A 401 -2.04 27.07 -7.76
CA TRP A 401 -2.49 26.37 -8.95
C TRP A 401 -3.58 25.34 -8.67
N GLN A 402 -3.95 25.13 -7.40
CA GLN A 402 -4.92 24.14 -6.96
C GLN A 402 -4.53 22.71 -7.41
N ILE A 403 -3.22 22.41 -7.41
CA ILE A 403 -2.67 21.12 -7.81
C ILE A 403 -2.14 20.40 -6.58
N GLY A 404 -2.74 19.25 -6.24
CA GLY A 404 -2.24 18.32 -5.23
C GLY A 404 -1.31 17.28 -5.83
N LEU A 405 -0.09 17.21 -5.32
CA LEU A 405 0.88 16.15 -5.60
C LEU A 405 1.67 15.83 -4.32
N ARG A 406 2.48 14.76 -4.35
CA ARG A 406 3.24 14.32 -3.18
C ARG A 406 4.66 14.89 -3.20
N ASP A 407 5.16 15.29 -2.03
CA ASP A 407 6.56 15.58 -1.78
C ASP A 407 7.19 14.59 -0.77
N GLY A 408 8.51 14.52 -0.72
CA GLY A 408 9.28 13.76 0.27
C GLY A 408 10.04 12.56 -0.30
N LEU A 409 10.09 11.45 0.46
CA LEU A 409 10.80 10.20 0.13
C LEU A 409 9.86 9.00 -0.07
N PHE A 410 8.54 9.22 -0.13
CA PHE A 410 7.47 8.31 -0.58
C PHE A 410 7.43 6.94 0.13
N CYS A 411 7.82 6.87 1.41
CA CYS A 411 7.96 5.61 2.15
C CYS A 411 8.85 4.56 1.44
N ALA A 412 9.85 5.03 0.67
CA ALA A 412 10.85 4.22 0.00
C ALA A 412 12.23 4.92 0.12
N HIS A 413 12.62 5.22 1.36
CA HIS A 413 13.75 6.10 1.65
C HIS A 413 15.07 5.64 1.03
N PRO A 414 15.45 4.34 1.07
CA PRO A 414 16.70 3.91 0.45
C PRO A 414 16.71 4.15 -1.06
N LEU A 415 15.60 3.83 -1.75
CA LEU A 415 15.46 4.07 -3.18
C LEU A 415 15.50 5.56 -3.51
N ALA A 416 14.65 6.36 -2.86
CA ALA A 416 14.56 7.80 -3.15
C ALA A 416 15.90 8.52 -2.97
N ARG A 417 16.65 8.25 -1.88
CA ARG A 417 17.97 8.83 -1.65
C ARG A 417 18.98 8.44 -2.72
N ARG A 418 18.99 7.17 -3.13
CA ARG A 418 19.83 6.71 -4.20
C ARG A 418 19.52 7.41 -5.52
N LEU A 419 18.24 7.50 -5.89
CA LEU A 419 17.83 8.13 -7.14
C LEU A 419 18.13 9.63 -7.18
N LEU A 420 18.03 10.32 -6.04
CA LEU A 420 18.43 11.73 -5.90
C LEU A 420 19.94 11.90 -6.14
N ALA A 421 20.77 11.05 -5.54
CA ALA A 421 22.22 11.06 -5.79
C ALA A 421 22.56 10.75 -7.25
N GLU A 422 21.95 9.74 -7.85
CA GLU A 422 22.13 9.40 -9.26
C GLU A 422 21.65 10.51 -10.20
N ALA A 423 20.56 11.20 -9.86
CA ALA A 423 20.04 12.35 -10.60
C ALA A 423 21.04 13.53 -10.56
N ALA A 424 21.65 13.82 -9.42
CA ALA A 424 22.68 14.85 -9.29
C ALA A 424 23.88 14.55 -10.20
N VAL A 425 24.39 13.32 -10.17
CA VAL A 425 25.50 12.89 -11.05
C VAL A 425 25.10 12.99 -12.53
N ARG A 426 23.93 12.46 -12.89
CA ARG A 426 23.45 12.42 -14.28
C ARG A 426 23.21 13.80 -14.86
N SER A 427 22.71 14.74 -14.07
CA SER A 427 22.42 16.13 -14.50
C SER A 427 23.59 17.07 -14.35
N GLY A 428 24.66 16.67 -13.66
CA GLY A 428 25.80 17.54 -13.30
C GLY A 428 25.44 18.67 -12.32
N ARG A 429 24.31 18.56 -11.61
CA ARG A 429 23.78 19.60 -10.71
C ARG A 429 24.07 19.28 -9.24
N ALA A 430 24.62 20.24 -8.54
CA ALA A 430 24.88 20.16 -7.11
C ALA A 430 23.74 20.72 -6.24
N ASP A 431 22.78 21.42 -6.86
CA ASP A 431 21.70 22.16 -6.21
C ASP A 431 20.37 21.37 -6.12
N LEU A 432 20.40 20.04 -6.28
CA LEU A 432 19.20 19.21 -6.14
C LEU A 432 18.79 19.09 -4.67
N PRO A 433 17.48 19.20 -4.36
CA PRO A 433 16.97 19.07 -3.00
C PRO A 433 17.10 17.62 -2.47
N PRO A 434 17.10 17.41 -1.13
CA PRO A 434 17.21 16.09 -0.52
C PRO A 434 15.92 15.26 -0.57
N THR A 435 14.84 15.84 -1.09
CA THR A 435 13.52 15.22 -1.26
C THR A 435 12.98 15.51 -2.66
N ALA A 436 11.99 14.76 -3.10
CA ALA A 436 11.46 14.85 -4.45
C ALA A 436 9.96 15.18 -4.46
N LEU A 437 9.47 15.55 -5.62
CA LEU A 437 8.05 15.66 -5.97
C LEU A 437 7.64 14.41 -6.74
N ARG A 438 6.37 13.99 -6.57
CA ARG A 438 5.80 12.88 -7.34
C ARG A 438 4.43 13.27 -7.86
N ALA A 439 4.30 13.34 -9.17
CA ALA A 439 3.02 13.42 -9.85
C ALA A 439 2.54 12.02 -10.23
N SER A 440 1.29 11.72 -9.97
CA SER A 440 0.69 10.44 -10.33
C SER A 440 -0.71 10.64 -10.87
N ILE A 441 -1.00 9.98 -11.98
CA ILE A 441 -2.25 10.06 -12.75
C ILE A 441 -3.05 8.77 -12.62
N GLY A 442 -4.34 8.83 -12.92
CA GLY A 442 -5.24 7.68 -12.90
C GLY A 442 -6.51 7.92 -13.71
N LEU A 443 -7.57 7.16 -13.43
CA LEU A 443 -8.82 7.14 -14.20
C LEU A 443 -9.42 8.54 -14.46
N GLY A 444 -9.40 9.42 -13.45
CA GLY A 444 -9.97 10.77 -13.54
C GLY A 444 -9.01 11.83 -14.07
N SER A 445 -7.77 11.49 -14.40
CA SER A 445 -6.79 12.47 -14.88
C SER A 445 -7.06 12.85 -16.34
N THR A 446 -6.82 14.13 -16.68
CA THR A 446 -7.03 14.70 -18.02
C THR A 446 -5.78 15.38 -18.53
N THR A 447 -5.69 15.57 -19.85
CA THR A 447 -4.60 16.31 -20.49
C THR A 447 -4.51 17.74 -19.93
N GLN A 448 -5.65 18.41 -19.74
CA GLN A 448 -5.72 19.75 -19.18
C GLN A 448 -5.13 19.85 -17.76
N GLN A 449 -5.35 18.82 -16.90
CA GLN A 449 -4.74 18.76 -15.56
C GLN A 449 -3.22 18.61 -15.63
N VAL A 450 -2.72 17.82 -16.57
CA VAL A 450 -1.29 17.68 -16.85
C VAL A 450 -0.72 19.00 -17.37
N ASP A 451 -1.37 19.64 -18.36
CA ASP A 451 -0.95 20.94 -18.90
C ASP A 451 -0.87 22.03 -17.83
N ARG A 452 -1.81 22.00 -16.88
CA ARG A 452 -1.80 22.95 -15.74
C ARG A 452 -0.57 22.77 -14.87
N LEU A 453 -0.16 21.51 -14.59
CA LEU A 453 1.10 21.23 -13.86
C LEU A 453 2.30 21.72 -14.67
N LEU A 454 2.37 21.38 -15.96
CA LEU A 454 3.50 21.76 -16.82
C LEU A 454 3.63 23.27 -16.95
N SER A 455 2.51 23.99 -17.10
CA SER A 455 2.47 25.47 -17.10
C SER A 455 2.97 26.05 -15.77
N ALA A 456 2.59 25.43 -14.63
CA ALA A 456 3.04 25.86 -13.32
C ALA A 456 4.55 25.68 -13.14
N LEU A 457 5.11 24.57 -13.65
CA LEU A 457 6.54 24.29 -13.58
C LEU A 457 7.38 25.19 -14.51
N ALA A 458 6.80 25.62 -15.65
CA ALA A 458 7.44 26.50 -16.63
C ALA A 458 7.35 27.98 -16.27
N THR A 459 6.50 28.39 -15.31
CA THR A 459 6.31 29.79 -14.94
C THR A 459 7.58 30.35 -14.29
N PRO A 460 8.17 31.43 -14.82
CA PRO A 460 9.30 32.10 -14.19
C PRO A 460 8.94 32.56 -12.77
N ARG A 461 9.94 32.62 -11.93
CA ARG A 461 9.85 32.97 -10.50
C ARG A 461 9.58 34.45 -10.27
#